data_1fd91c80020224107ee04ec01b3bdecf
#
_entry.id   1fd91c80020224107ee04ec01b3bdecf
#
_cell.length_a   1.000
_cell.length_b   1.000
_cell.length_c   1.000
_cell.angle_alpha   90.00
_cell.angle_beta   90.00
_cell.angle_gamma   90.00
#
_symmetry.space_group_name_H-M   'P 1'
#
loop_
_entity.id
_entity.type
_entity.pdbx_description
1 polymer ?
#
loop_
_entity_poly.entity_id
_entity_poly.type
_entity_poly.pdbx_seq_one_letter_code
_entity_poly.pdbx_strand_id
1 'polypeptide(L)'
;IDYVDMIMLDYPATDCESIKGQWKAFEEMLAAGKTRSLAVSNFNLKQLDCILGDPSLTPPTVNQLRYNVEVYDAATRKAIVDENRKRGIVVQAWSPLRVDGPKRRLAETIGKAHGKSFAQVLLRWIVQSGATYTTQSSRAERLAENVDIFDFSLSDAEMEQLSA
;
A
#
# COMPACT_ATOMS: atom_id res chain seq x y z
N ILE A 1 -16.22 -3.02 -20.30
CA ILE A 1 -16.09 -2.41 -18.96
C ILE A 1 -16.48 -0.96 -19.08
N ASP A 2 -17.50 -0.52 -18.36
CA ASP A 2 -18.01 0.86 -18.46
C ASP A 2 -17.29 1.80 -17.50
N TYR A 3 -16.77 1.27 -16.38
CA TYR A 3 -15.99 1.97 -15.38
C TYR A 3 -14.96 1.04 -14.71
N VAL A 4 -14.05 1.62 -13.95
CA VAL A 4 -13.14 0.92 -13.02
C VAL A 4 -13.35 1.45 -11.60
N ASP A 5 -13.05 0.65 -10.58
CA ASP A 5 -13.25 1.06 -9.18
C ASP A 5 -12.29 2.16 -8.74
N MET A 6 -11.06 2.15 -9.26
CA MET A 6 -10.03 3.12 -8.91
C MET A 6 -9.06 3.34 -10.08
N ILE A 7 -8.72 4.59 -10.34
CA ILE A 7 -7.57 4.97 -11.17
C ILE A 7 -6.51 5.62 -10.31
N MET A 8 -5.26 5.51 -10.74
CA MET A 8 -4.11 5.92 -9.94
C MET A 8 -3.16 6.79 -10.76
N LEU A 9 -2.85 7.99 -10.25
CA LEU A 9 -1.78 8.82 -10.78
C LEU A 9 -0.44 8.28 -10.27
N ASP A 10 0.31 7.65 -11.16
CA ASP A 10 1.62 7.10 -10.84
C ASP A 10 2.71 8.13 -11.14
N TYR A 11 3.58 8.33 -10.17
CA TYR A 11 4.64 9.33 -10.12
C TYR A 11 4.16 10.78 -10.22
N PRO A 12 4.35 11.56 -9.15
CA PRO A 12 4.00 12.97 -9.14
C PRO A 12 4.92 13.78 -10.05
N ALA A 13 4.40 14.86 -10.62
CA ALA A 13 5.22 15.91 -11.20
C ALA A 13 6.12 16.57 -10.15
N THR A 14 7.04 17.41 -10.59
CA THR A 14 8.09 17.98 -9.72
C THR A 14 7.60 19.12 -8.82
N ASP A 15 6.52 19.80 -9.20
CA ASP A 15 5.97 20.96 -8.52
C ASP A 15 4.46 20.86 -8.32
N CYS A 16 3.93 21.64 -7.37
CA CYS A 16 2.51 21.58 -6.99
C CYS A 16 1.55 21.99 -8.11
N GLU A 17 1.90 22.93 -8.95
CA GLU A 17 1.04 23.38 -10.05
C GLU A 17 0.85 22.25 -11.07
N SER A 18 1.94 21.62 -11.46
CA SER A 18 1.93 20.48 -12.36
C SER A 18 1.20 19.27 -11.76
N ILE A 19 1.38 18.98 -10.45
CA ILE A 19 0.64 17.92 -9.73
C ILE A 19 -0.86 18.20 -9.79
N LYS A 20 -1.30 19.42 -9.48
CA LYS A 20 -2.72 19.81 -9.56
C LYS A 20 -3.26 19.74 -10.99
N GLY A 21 -2.45 20.11 -11.98
CA GLY A 21 -2.80 19.98 -13.39
C GLY A 21 -3.04 18.52 -13.80
N GLN A 22 -2.15 17.61 -13.42
CA GLN A 22 -2.33 16.17 -13.61
C GLN A 22 -3.59 15.66 -12.89
N TRP A 23 -3.80 16.08 -11.64
CA TRP A 23 -4.92 15.62 -10.83
C TRP A 23 -6.28 16.02 -11.40
N LYS A 24 -6.42 17.20 -11.98
CA LYS A 24 -7.65 17.64 -12.63
C LYS A 24 -8.11 16.72 -13.76
N ALA A 25 -7.19 16.16 -14.54
CA ALA A 25 -7.54 15.17 -15.57
C ALA A 25 -8.12 13.89 -14.97
N PHE A 26 -7.69 13.48 -13.78
CA PHE A 26 -8.26 12.35 -13.04
C PHE A 26 -9.65 12.69 -12.47
N GLU A 27 -9.86 13.92 -12.01
CA GLU A 27 -11.16 14.39 -11.55
C GLU A 27 -12.20 14.45 -12.68
N GLU A 28 -11.78 14.78 -13.90
CA GLU A 28 -12.65 14.71 -15.09
C GLU A 28 -13.13 13.28 -15.34
N MET A 29 -12.26 12.26 -15.15
CA MET A 29 -12.65 10.85 -15.26
C MET A 29 -13.60 10.43 -14.15
N LEU A 30 -13.41 10.92 -12.92
CA LEU A 30 -14.32 10.68 -11.80
C LEU A 30 -15.68 11.32 -12.07
N ALA A 31 -15.72 12.57 -12.49
CA ALA A 31 -16.95 13.30 -12.84
C ALA A 31 -17.72 12.66 -14.02
N ALA A 32 -16.99 12.10 -14.98
CA ALA A 32 -17.55 11.34 -16.11
C ALA A 32 -18.02 9.92 -15.73
N GLY A 33 -17.90 9.50 -14.46
CA GLY A 33 -18.28 8.16 -14.00
C GLY A 33 -17.40 7.03 -14.54
N LYS A 34 -16.19 7.34 -15.03
CA LYS A 34 -15.24 6.33 -15.54
C LYS A 34 -14.49 5.63 -14.42
N THR A 35 -14.46 6.22 -13.24
CA THR A 35 -13.92 5.61 -12.03
C THR A 35 -14.77 6.00 -10.83
N ARG A 36 -14.67 5.20 -9.74
CA ARG A 36 -15.37 5.45 -8.46
C ARG A 36 -14.49 6.14 -7.43
N SER A 37 -13.16 6.01 -7.56
CA SER A 37 -12.20 6.63 -6.64
C SER A 37 -10.91 7.00 -7.34
N LEU A 38 -10.19 7.95 -6.74
CA LEU A 38 -8.90 8.42 -7.21
C LEU A 38 -7.80 8.03 -6.22
N ALA A 39 -6.65 7.66 -6.74
CA ALA A 39 -5.48 7.27 -5.96
C ALA A 39 -4.21 7.91 -6.53
N VAL A 40 -3.16 7.89 -5.73
CA VAL A 40 -1.81 8.29 -6.13
C VAL A 40 -0.81 7.17 -5.85
N SER A 41 0.34 7.21 -6.52
CA SER A 41 1.44 6.29 -6.28
C SER A 41 2.76 7.04 -6.20
N ASN A 42 3.61 6.63 -5.25
CA ASN A 42 4.93 7.20 -5.01
C ASN A 42 4.94 8.69 -4.58
N PHE A 43 3.86 9.17 -3.99
CA PHE A 43 3.77 10.53 -3.45
C PHE A 43 4.36 10.61 -2.05
N ASN A 44 5.24 11.58 -1.80
CA ASN A 44 5.62 11.96 -0.45
C ASN A 44 4.57 12.91 0.17
N LEU A 45 4.71 13.20 1.47
CA LEU A 45 3.73 13.99 2.20
C LEU A 45 3.55 15.41 1.64
N LYS A 46 4.63 16.06 1.20
CA LYS A 46 4.55 17.41 0.60
C LYS A 46 3.77 17.39 -0.72
N GLN A 47 3.96 16.35 -1.51
CA GLN A 47 3.24 16.17 -2.78
C GLN A 47 1.76 15.86 -2.55
N LEU A 48 1.44 15.05 -1.52
CA LEU A 48 0.04 14.87 -1.10
C LEU A 48 -0.59 16.18 -0.65
N ASP A 49 0.13 16.99 0.11
CA ASP A 49 -0.36 18.27 0.61
C ASP A 49 -0.61 19.29 -0.53
N CYS A 50 0.00 19.12 -1.73
CA CYS A 50 -0.36 19.91 -2.92
C CYS A 50 -1.82 19.68 -3.35
N ILE A 51 -2.33 18.47 -3.24
CA ILE A 51 -3.73 18.13 -3.54
C ILE A 51 -4.62 18.49 -2.36
N LEU A 52 -4.26 18.03 -1.16
CA LEU A 52 -5.06 18.15 0.05
C LEU A 52 -5.20 19.59 0.55
N GLY A 53 -4.24 20.45 0.23
CA GLY A 53 -4.27 21.89 0.56
C GLY A 53 -5.21 22.71 -0.32
N ASP A 54 -5.82 22.09 -1.32
CA ASP A 54 -6.79 22.74 -2.22
C ASP A 54 -8.18 22.13 -2.01
N PRO A 55 -9.10 22.82 -1.30
CA PRO A 55 -10.41 22.24 -0.98
C PRO A 55 -11.32 22.06 -2.20
N SER A 56 -10.93 22.55 -3.37
CA SER A 56 -11.66 22.32 -4.62
C SER A 56 -11.31 20.99 -5.27
N LEU A 57 -10.24 20.32 -4.82
CA LEU A 57 -9.77 19.05 -5.36
C LEU A 57 -10.26 17.87 -4.51
N THR A 58 -10.59 16.75 -5.18
CA THR A 58 -10.96 15.50 -4.52
C THR A 58 -9.75 14.88 -3.84
N PRO A 59 -9.80 14.53 -2.54
CA PRO A 59 -8.70 13.84 -1.88
C PRO A 59 -8.44 12.45 -2.49
N PRO A 60 -7.16 12.03 -2.64
CA PRO A 60 -6.86 10.66 -3.00
C PRO A 60 -7.24 9.71 -1.87
N THR A 61 -7.78 8.53 -2.20
CA THR A 61 -8.16 7.50 -1.22
C THR A 61 -7.00 6.59 -0.84
N VAL A 62 -6.05 6.40 -1.75
CA VAL A 62 -4.90 5.49 -1.62
C VAL A 62 -3.63 6.20 -2.06
N ASN A 63 -2.54 5.96 -1.33
CA ASN A 63 -1.18 6.23 -1.78
C ASN A 63 -0.43 4.89 -1.88
N GLN A 64 -0.13 4.45 -3.10
CA GLN A 64 0.59 3.21 -3.33
C GLN A 64 2.09 3.45 -3.22
N LEU A 65 2.73 2.81 -2.25
CA LEU A 65 4.15 3.00 -1.92
C LEU A 65 4.91 1.68 -1.91
N ARG A 66 6.21 1.73 -2.15
CA ARG A 66 7.05 0.58 -1.88
C ARG A 66 7.07 0.33 -0.38
N TYR A 67 6.50 -0.81 0.04
CA TYR A 67 6.34 -1.10 1.46
C TYR A 67 6.44 -2.60 1.73
N ASN A 68 7.43 -3.01 2.51
CA ASN A 68 7.63 -4.36 3.04
C ASN A 68 8.59 -4.30 4.23
N VAL A 69 8.91 -5.42 4.84
CA VAL A 69 9.74 -5.53 6.04
C VAL A 69 11.21 -5.13 5.86
N GLU A 70 11.69 -4.97 4.61
CA GLU A 70 13.08 -4.58 4.30
C GLU A 70 13.22 -3.11 3.88
N VAL A 71 12.11 -2.45 3.55
CA VAL A 71 12.14 -1.06 3.09
C VAL A 71 12.03 -0.14 4.30
N TYR A 72 13.00 0.75 4.46
CA TYR A 72 13.11 1.67 5.60
C TYR A 72 13.30 0.98 6.97
N ASP A 73 13.61 1.75 8.00
CA ASP A 73 13.57 1.31 9.39
C ASP A 73 12.13 1.26 9.94
N ALA A 74 11.94 0.62 11.10
CA ALA A 74 10.63 0.41 11.70
C ALA A 74 9.89 1.73 12.02
N ALA A 75 10.61 2.75 12.50
CA ALA A 75 10.03 4.05 12.83
C ALA A 75 9.53 4.77 11.58
N THR A 76 10.32 4.75 10.51
CA THR A 76 9.95 5.33 9.21
C THR A 76 8.75 4.61 8.61
N ARG A 77 8.71 3.25 8.63
CA ARG A 77 7.55 2.49 8.16
C ARG A 77 6.27 2.86 8.91
N LYS A 78 6.36 2.94 10.24
CA LYS A 78 5.23 3.36 11.07
C LYS A 78 4.77 4.78 10.73
N ALA A 79 5.70 5.71 10.60
CA ALA A 79 5.41 7.10 10.25
C ALA A 79 4.72 7.20 8.87
N ILE A 80 5.16 6.42 7.87
CA ILE A 80 4.53 6.38 6.54
C ILE A 80 3.03 6.04 6.66
N VAL A 81 2.70 4.98 7.39
CA VAL A 81 1.30 4.56 7.55
C VAL A 81 0.51 5.59 8.36
N ASP A 82 1.05 6.04 9.49
CA ASP A 82 0.36 6.96 10.39
C ASP A 82 0.11 8.33 9.74
N GLU A 83 1.08 8.88 9.02
CA GLU A 83 0.95 10.19 8.37
C GLU A 83 0.00 10.17 7.18
N ASN A 84 -0.05 9.09 6.40
CA ASN A 84 -1.06 8.92 5.37
C ASN A 84 -2.46 8.76 6.00
N ARG A 85 -2.59 7.94 7.05
CA ARG A 85 -3.86 7.73 7.76
C ARG A 85 -4.41 9.02 8.36
N LYS A 86 -3.58 9.88 8.96
CA LYS A 86 -3.99 11.21 9.47
C LYS A 86 -4.60 12.09 8.38
N ARG A 87 -4.22 11.87 7.14
CA ARG A 87 -4.75 12.55 5.95
C ARG A 87 -5.97 11.85 5.33
N GLY A 88 -6.47 10.77 5.95
CA GLY A 88 -7.56 9.97 5.41
C GLY A 88 -7.17 9.06 4.26
N ILE A 89 -5.86 8.82 4.04
CA ILE A 89 -5.31 8.08 2.92
C ILE A 89 -4.81 6.71 3.39
N VAL A 90 -5.19 5.66 2.65
CA VAL A 90 -4.71 4.30 2.91
C VAL A 90 -3.38 4.07 2.18
N VAL A 91 -2.39 3.54 2.87
CA VAL A 91 -1.16 3.05 2.21
C VAL A 91 -1.43 1.69 1.58
N GLN A 92 -1.11 1.56 0.29
CA GLN A 92 -1.11 0.28 -0.40
C GLN A 92 0.32 -0.12 -0.77
N ALA A 93 0.77 -1.26 -0.28
CA ALA A 93 2.10 -1.77 -0.54
C ALA A 93 2.25 -2.30 -1.97
N TRP A 94 3.20 -1.77 -2.76
CA TRP A 94 3.69 -2.46 -3.95
C TRP A 94 5.00 -3.19 -3.66
N SER A 95 5.27 -4.27 -4.40
CA SER A 95 6.38 -5.22 -4.12
C SER A 95 6.38 -5.77 -2.68
N PRO A 96 5.22 -6.16 -2.12
CA PRO A 96 5.11 -6.59 -0.71
C PRO A 96 5.92 -7.86 -0.42
N LEU A 97 6.08 -8.74 -1.41
CA LEU A 97 6.77 -10.03 -1.29
C LEU A 97 8.22 -10.01 -1.81
N ARG A 98 8.73 -8.84 -2.20
CA ARG A 98 10.13 -8.69 -2.62
C ARG A 98 11.03 -8.57 -1.38
N VAL A 99 11.20 -9.69 -0.71
CA VAL A 99 11.92 -9.87 0.56
C VAL A 99 12.80 -11.11 0.44
N ASP A 100 14.07 -10.94 0.74
CA ASP A 100 15.08 -11.99 0.62
C ASP A 100 15.85 -12.22 1.93
N GLY A 101 16.84 -13.10 1.89
CA GLY A 101 17.81 -13.30 2.97
C GLY A 101 17.22 -13.60 4.35
N PRO A 102 17.68 -12.93 5.42
CA PRO A 102 17.28 -13.23 6.79
C PRO A 102 15.79 -13.01 7.07
N LYS A 103 15.20 -11.94 6.54
CA LYS A 103 13.77 -11.63 6.74
C LYS A 103 12.86 -12.64 6.08
N ARG A 104 13.22 -13.13 4.91
CA ARG A 104 12.48 -14.21 4.27
C ARG A 104 12.53 -15.49 5.10
N ARG A 105 13.72 -15.91 5.59
CA ARG A 105 13.86 -17.09 6.46
C ARG A 105 13.09 -16.94 7.77
N LEU A 106 13.07 -15.73 8.35
CA LEU A 106 12.25 -15.45 9.53
C LEU A 106 10.75 -15.65 9.22
N ALA A 107 10.27 -15.06 8.11
CA ALA A 107 8.88 -15.24 7.69
C ALA A 107 8.53 -16.72 7.40
N GLU A 108 9.45 -17.50 6.81
CA GLU A 108 9.29 -18.96 6.63
C GLU A 108 9.20 -19.71 7.98
N THR A 109 10.00 -19.30 8.97
CA THR A 109 9.98 -19.89 10.31
C THR A 109 8.67 -19.60 11.05
N ILE A 110 8.23 -18.35 11.03
CA ILE A 110 6.94 -17.94 11.60
C ILE A 110 5.79 -18.65 10.87
N GLY A 111 5.84 -18.71 9.55
CA GLY A 111 4.83 -19.39 8.74
C GLY A 111 4.63 -20.85 9.13
N LYS A 112 5.72 -21.58 9.36
CA LYS A 112 5.64 -22.99 9.84
C LYS A 112 4.87 -23.13 11.15
N ALA A 113 5.03 -22.19 12.08
CA ALA A 113 4.31 -22.23 13.36
C ALA A 113 2.79 -21.98 13.19
N HIS A 114 2.41 -21.21 12.18
CA HIS A 114 1.01 -20.90 11.85
C HIS A 114 0.39 -21.80 10.77
N GLY A 115 1.16 -22.74 10.18
CA GLY A 115 0.70 -23.52 9.02
C GLY A 115 0.52 -22.68 7.75
N LYS A 116 1.27 -21.57 7.63
CA LYS A 116 1.18 -20.59 6.56
C LYS A 116 2.50 -20.47 5.79
N SER A 117 2.44 -19.99 4.56
CA SER A 117 3.64 -19.67 3.77
C SER A 117 4.27 -18.35 4.22
N PHE A 118 5.53 -18.13 3.81
CA PHE A 118 6.20 -16.86 4.03
C PHE A 118 5.45 -15.68 3.38
N ALA A 119 4.82 -15.92 2.23
CA ALA A 119 4.04 -14.91 1.54
C ALA A 119 2.83 -14.47 2.38
N GLN A 120 2.08 -15.41 2.93
CA GLN A 120 0.97 -15.14 3.82
C GLN A 120 1.41 -14.38 5.08
N VAL A 121 2.55 -14.75 5.68
CA VAL A 121 3.12 -14.03 6.84
C VAL A 121 3.46 -12.59 6.49
N LEU A 122 4.14 -12.34 5.38
CA LEU A 122 4.51 -10.99 4.96
C LEU A 122 3.28 -10.12 4.63
N LEU A 123 2.28 -10.69 3.96
CA LEU A 123 1.05 -9.99 3.65
C LEU A 123 0.23 -9.71 4.92
N ARG A 124 0.20 -10.66 5.86
CA ARG A 124 -0.45 -10.46 7.16
C ARG A 124 0.23 -9.37 7.97
N TRP A 125 1.56 -9.33 7.97
CA TRP A 125 2.33 -8.25 8.60
C TRP A 125 1.94 -6.88 8.04
N ILE A 126 1.81 -6.73 6.71
CA ILE A 126 1.38 -5.47 6.08
C ILE A 126 0.00 -5.05 6.59
N VAL A 127 -0.96 -5.98 6.61
CA VAL A 127 -2.33 -5.67 7.06
C VAL A 127 -2.35 -5.31 8.54
N GLN A 128 -1.61 -6.02 9.38
CA GLN A 128 -1.51 -5.70 10.82
C GLN A 128 -0.75 -4.39 11.07
N SER A 129 0.13 -3.97 10.17
CA SER A 129 0.75 -2.64 10.21
C SER A 129 -0.20 -1.51 9.79
N GLY A 130 -1.43 -1.83 9.36
CA GLY A 130 -2.45 -0.85 8.98
C GLY A 130 -2.37 -0.37 7.55
N ALA A 131 -1.67 -1.10 6.69
CA ALA A 131 -1.63 -0.89 5.24
C ALA A 131 -2.42 -1.98 4.51
N THR A 132 -2.66 -1.81 3.23
CA THR A 132 -3.11 -2.86 2.30
C THR A 132 -2.00 -3.20 1.31
N TYR A 133 -2.25 -4.10 0.38
CA TYR A 133 -1.22 -4.53 -0.57
C TYR A 133 -1.79 -4.81 -1.95
N THR A 134 -0.89 -4.83 -2.94
CA THR A 134 -1.13 -5.38 -4.27
C THR A 134 -0.08 -6.45 -4.58
N THR A 135 -0.51 -7.55 -5.19
CA THR A 135 0.36 -8.65 -5.60
C THR A 135 0.12 -9.00 -7.05
N GLN A 136 1.11 -9.64 -7.66
CA GLN A 136 1.02 -10.14 -9.02
C GLN A 136 1.42 -11.63 -9.04
N SER A 137 0.64 -12.45 -9.69
CA SER A 137 0.99 -13.85 -9.96
C SER A 137 0.31 -14.34 -11.24
N SER A 138 0.99 -15.21 -11.97
CA SER A 138 0.41 -15.99 -13.08
C SER A 138 -0.18 -17.33 -12.63
N ARG A 139 -0.11 -17.66 -11.33
CA ARG A 139 -0.60 -18.92 -10.75
C ARG A 139 -1.82 -18.65 -9.89
N ALA A 140 -2.94 -19.27 -10.25
CA ALA A 140 -4.20 -19.14 -9.52
C ALA A 140 -4.07 -19.54 -8.04
N GLU A 141 -3.31 -20.61 -7.74
CA GLU A 141 -3.09 -21.10 -6.39
C GLU A 141 -2.41 -20.03 -5.50
N ARG A 142 -1.43 -19.29 -6.06
CA ARG A 142 -0.76 -18.21 -5.33
C ARG A 142 -1.66 -17.00 -5.11
N LEU A 143 -2.56 -16.72 -6.05
CA LEU A 143 -3.54 -15.65 -5.86
C LEU A 143 -4.53 -16.01 -4.75
N ALA A 144 -5.01 -17.28 -4.71
CA ALA A 144 -5.83 -17.78 -3.63
C ALA A 144 -5.09 -17.73 -2.27
N GLU A 145 -3.83 -18.19 -2.23
CA GLU A 145 -2.97 -18.14 -1.05
C GLU A 145 -2.78 -16.69 -0.55
N ASN A 146 -2.57 -15.74 -1.45
CA ASN A 146 -2.32 -14.34 -1.09
C ASN A 146 -3.53 -13.66 -0.42
N VAL A 147 -4.76 -14.13 -0.63
CA VAL A 147 -5.96 -13.60 0.04
C VAL A 147 -6.35 -14.38 1.29
N ASP A 148 -5.80 -15.58 1.48
CA ASP A 148 -6.02 -16.45 2.64
C ASP A 148 -5.10 -16.08 3.81
N ILE A 149 -5.29 -14.87 4.36
CA ILE A 149 -4.45 -14.29 5.40
C ILE A 149 -5.23 -13.77 6.62
N PHE A 150 -6.54 -14.00 6.66
CA PHE A 150 -7.41 -13.43 7.70
C PHE A 150 -7.81 -14.44 8.78
N ASP A 151 -7.45 -15.71 8.63
CA ASP A 151 -7.73 -16.80 9.56
C ASP A 151 -6.65 -16.99 10.64
N PHE A 152 -5.57 -16.18 10.60
CA PHE A 152 -4.51 -16.17 11.63
C PHE A 152 -4.07 -14.74 11.94
N SER A 153 -3.33 -14.56 13.02
CA SER A 153 -2.72 -13.28 13.42
C SER A 153 -1.29 -13.49 13.86
N LEU A 154 -0.42 -12.56 13.51
CA LEU A 154 0.92 -12.47 14.07
C LEU A 154 0.84 -11.87 15.47
N SER A 155 1.57 -12.45 16.43
CA SER A 155 1.74 -11.89 17.76
C SER A 155 2.57 -10.60 17.72
N ASP A 156 2.51 -9.79 18.76
CA ASP A 156 3.31 -8.55 18.88
C ASP A 156 4.81 -8.85 18.74
N ALA A 157 5.29 -9.95 19.31
CA ALA A 157 6.69 -10.37 19.20
C ALA A 157 7.09 -10.72 17.76
N GLU A 158 6.23 -11.41 17.00
CA GLU A 158 6.47 -11.73 15.59
C GLU A 158 6.43 -10.47 14.72
N MET A 159 5.49 -9.55 15.00
CA MET A 159 5.42 -8.24 14.34
C MET A 159 6.69 -7.43 14.58
N GLU A 160 7.20 -7.40 15.82
CA GLU A 160 8.43 -6.70 16.17
C GLU A 160 9.65 -7.33 15.48
N GLN A 161 9.80 -8.66 15.52
CA GLN A 161 10.91 -9.37 14.86
C GLN A 161 10.94 -9.12 13.34
N LEU A 162 9.79 -9.11 12.68
CA LEU A 162 9.69 -8.79 11.26
C LEU A 162 9.99 -7.32 11.00
N SER A 163 9.66 -6.43 11.93
CA SER A 163 9.87 -4.99 11.80
C SER A 163 11.28 -4.53 12.18
N ALA A 164 12.04 -5.28 12.98
CA ALA A 164 13.42 -4.95 13.32
C ALA A 164 14.34 -5.09 12.10
#